data_0bd320d0f93039ebd2762bfbeb23c174
#
_entry.id   0bd320d0f93039ebd2762bfbeb23c174
#
_cell.length_a   1.000
_cell.length_b   1.000
_cell.length_c   1.000
_cell.angle_alpha   90.00
_cell.angle_beta   90.00
_cell.angle_gamma   90.00
#
_symmetry.space_group_name_H-M   'P 1'
#
loop_
_entity.id
_entity.type
_entity.pdbx_description
1 polymer ?
#
loop_
_entity_poly.entity_id
_entity_poly.type
_entity_poly.pdbx_seq_one_letter_code
_entity_poly.pdbx_strand_id
1 'polypeptide(L)'
;TYEDGREVDVSITKTGGHLLWLMSSATGGAEGVPDEAETARFREAAEKYLVENGYAGMRATYAQYYGGCALINFAATQGDVILYSDLVKIWVDRETCGVIGVDARNYLFSHTERTLNAPSIPMEEAEGMLSANLTVKDRALAFIPITPQTERLCYEFKGTCGEEEYIVYINAETGEEEQIFRIINTEDGQLVM
;
A
#
# COMPACT_ATOMS: atom_id res chain seq x y z
N THR A 1 2.11 17.28 -22.87
CA THR A 1 0.65 17.30 -23.12
C THR A 1 0.29 16.11 -24.00
N TYR A 2 -0.78 15.40 -23.70
CA TYR A 2 -1.32 14.35 -24.55
C TYR A 2 -1.98 14.92 -25.83
N GLU A 3 -2.25 14.07 -26.83
CA GLU A 3 -2.93 14.49 -28.06
C GLU A 3 -4.36 15.04 -27.79
N ASP A 4 -5.00 14.62 -26.70
CA ASP A 4 -6.29 15.11 -26.24
C ASP A 4 -6.24 16.43 -25.45
N GLY A 5 -5.06 17.02 -25.29
CA GLY A 5 -4.84 18.29 -24.59
C GLY A 5 -4.63 18.20 -23.09
N ARG A 6 -4.69 16.98 -22.49
CA ARG A 6 -4.40 16.80 -21.07
C ARG A 6 -2.93 17.13 -20.76
N GLU A 7 -2.71 17.81 -19.64
CA GLU A 7 -1.37 18.05 -19.15
C GLU A 7 -0.88 16.88 -18.31
N VAL A 8 0.44 16.66 -18.36
CA VAL A 8 1.12 15.65 -17.56
C VAL A 8 2.30 16.28 -16.88
N ASP A 9 2.32 16.21 -15.57
CA ASP A 9 3.47 16.57 -14.77
C ASP A 9 4.35 15.33 -14.55
N VAL A 10 5.65 15.47 -14.84
CA VAL A 10 6.61 14.37 -14.72
C VAL A 10 7.86 14.83 -14.01
N SER A 11 8.31 14.03 -13.05
CA SER A 11 9.61 14.19 -12.38
C SER A 11 10.43 12.92 -12.54
N ILE A 12 11.69 13.08 -12.93
CA ILE A 12 12.65 11.97 -13.10
C ILE A 12 13.92 12.23 -12.29
N THR A 13 14.62 11.16 -11.92
CA THR A 13 15.94 11.29 -11.26
C THR A 13 16.98 11.80 -12.26
N LYS A 14 17.90 12.63 -11.79
CA LYS A 14 19.05 13.11 -12.60
C LYS A 14 20.01 11.98 -12.96
N THR A 15 20.14 11.01 -12.06
CA THR A 15 20.99 9.83 -12.27
C THR A 15 20.08 8.63 -12.52
N GLY A 16 20.31 7.91 -13.61
CA GLY A 16 19.55 6.74 -14.02
C GLY A 16 18.24 7.02 -14.76
N GLY A 17 17.70 8.25 -14.71
CA GLY A 17 16.46 8.62 -15.42
C GLY A 17 15.21 7.89 -14.93
N HIS A 18 15.17 7.46 -13.65
CA HIS A 18 14.03 6.77 -13.07
C HIS A 18 12.85 7.72 -12.87
N LEU A 19 11.66 7.26 -13.16
CA LEU A 19 10.42 7.99 -12.90
C LEU A 19 10.18 8.10 -11.39
N LEU A 20 10.24 9.33 -10.87
CA LEU A 20 9.92 9.62 -9.46
C LEU A 20 8.42 9.80 -9.27
N TRP A 21 7.83 10.57 -10.15
CA TRP A 21 6.45 10.98 -10.05
C TRP A 21 5.89 11.35 -11.43
N LEU A 22 4.66 10.94 -11.67
CA LEU A 22 3.87 11.30 -12.84
C LEU A 22 2.45 11.56 -12.40
N MET A 23 1.81 12.60 -12.92
CA MET A 23 0.40 12.86 -12.67
C MET A 23 -0.25 13.50 -13.89
N SER A 24 -1.43 12.99 -14.22
CA SER A 24 -2.35 13.56 -15.19
C SER A 24 -3.74 13.64 -14.58
N SER A 25 -4.67 14.36 -15.19
CA SER A 25 -6.07 14.38 -14.78
C SER A 25 -6.79 13.11 -15.23
N ALA A 26 -7.79 12.66 -14.45
CA ALA A 26 -8.74 11.64 -14.86
C ALA A 26 -9.58 12.12 -16.05
N THR A 27 -10.06 11.17 -16.86
CA THR A 27 -10.88 11.48 -18.06
C THR A 27 -12.34 11.74 -17.74
N GLY A 28 -12.84 11.16 -16.65
CA GLY A 28 -14.25 11.22 -16.30
C GLY A 28 -14.50 11.47 -14.82
N GLY A 29 -15.75 11.67 -14.50
CA GLY A 29 -16.27 11.89 -13.15
C GLY A 29 -16.97 10.64 -12.60
N ALA A 30 -16.37 9.45 -12.69
CA ALA A 30 -16.94 8.27 -12.08
C ALA A 30 -17.13 8.50 -10.58
N GLU A 31 -18.38 8.47 -10.13
CA GLU A 31 -18.77 8.70 -8.74
C GLU A 31 -19.19 7.37 -8.07
N GLY A 32 -19.28 7.41 -6.74
CA GLY A 32 -19.73 6.29 -5.91
C GLY A 32 -18.65 5.25 -5.66
N VAL A 33 -19.00 4.28 -4.83
CA VAL A 33 -18.12 3.16 -4.44
C VAL A 33 -18.04 2.16 -5.60
N PRO A 34 -16.84 1.81 -6.09
CA PRO A 34 -16.70 0.79 -7.12
C PRO A 34 -17.09 -0.58 -6.58
N ASP A 35 -17.65 -1.41 -7.43
CA ASP A 35 -17.93 -2.80 -7.10
C ASP A 35 -16.64 -3.66 -7.10
N GLU A 36 -16.80 -4.93 -6.72
CA GLU A 36 -15.66 -5.86 -6.64
C GLU A 36 -15.01 -6.11 -8.02
N ALA A 37 -15.81 -6.15 -9.09
CA ALA A 37 -15.30 -6.36 -10.44
C ALA A 37 -14.53 -5.13 -10.96
N GLU A 38 -15.02 -3.93 -10.65
CA GLU A 38 -14.31 -2.68 -10.96
C GLU A 38 -13.00 -2.57 -10.21
N THR A 39 -13.01 -2.83 -8.90
CA THR A 39 -11.80 -2.85 -8.04
C THR A 39 -10.76 -3.84 -8.54
N ALA A 40 -11.18 -5.02 -8.99
CA ALA A 40 -10.28 -6.02 -9.55
C ALA A 40 -9.61 -5.52 -10.84
N ARG A 41 -10.37 -4.87 -11.73
CA ARG A 41 -9.83 -4.30 -12.99
C ARG A 41 -8.83 -3.18 -12.72
N PHE A 42 -9.10 -2.30 -11.75
CA PHE A 42 -8.16 -1.23 -11.40
C PHE A 42 -6.86 -1.79 -10.84
N ARG A 43 -6.96 -2.82 -9.99
CA ARG A 43 -5.79 -3.51 -9.44
C ARG A 43 -4.98 -4.18 -10.55
N GLU A 44 -5.62 -4.91 -11.45
CA GLU A 44 -4.95 -5.57 -12.57
C GLU A 44 -4.19 -4.57 -13.45
N ALA A 45 -4.81 -3.43 -13.77
CA ALA A 45 -4.17 -2.37 -14.54
C ALA A 45 -2.92 -1.80 -13.83
N ALA A 46 -3.01 -1.57 -12.52
CA ALA A 46 -1.90 -1.08 -11.71
C ALA A 46 -0.77 -2.12 -11.58
N GLU A 47 -1.10 -3.38 -11.33
CA GLU A 47 -0.13 -4.49 -11.23
C GLU A 47 0.61 -4.70 -12.55
N LYS A 48 -0.12 -4.66 -13.67
CA LYS A 48 0.48 -4.73 -14.99
C LYS A 48 1.50 -3.61 -15.20
N TYR A 49 1.12 -2.37 -14.87
CA TYR A 49 2.02 -1.22 -14.96
C TYR A 49 3.29 -1.44 -14.14
N LEU A 50 3.17 -1.92 -12.89
CA LEU A 50 4.31 -2.17 -12.01
C LEU A 50 5.28 -3.19 -12.63
N VAL A 51 4.75 -4.31 -13.14
CA VAL A 51 5.57 -5.35 -13.79
C VAL A 51 6.27 -4.82 -15.03
N GLU A 52 5.56 -4.11 -15.91
CA GLU A 52 6.12 -3.54 -17.15
C GLU A 52 7.19 -2.47 -16.89
N ASN A 53 7.17 -1.82 -15.71
CA ASN A 53 8.14 -0.79 -15.32
C ASN A 53 9.20 -1.29 -14.33
N GLY A 54 9.31 -2.61 -14.14
CA GLY A 54 10.40 -3.22 -13.37
C GLY A 54 10.19 -3.27 -11.85
N TYR A 55 8.99 -2.95 -11.36
CA TYR A 55 8.63 -3.10 -9.96
C TYR A 55 8.12 -4.54 -9.71
N ALA A 56 9.04 -5.45 -9.40
CA ALA A 56 8.70 -6.83 -9.06
C ALA A 56 8.40 -6.98 -7.57
N GLY A 57 7.61 -8.01 -7.18
CA GLY A 57 7.36 -8.33 -5.78
C GLY A 57 6.60 -7.23 -5.04
N MET A 58 5.61 -6.60 -5.70
CA MET A 58 4.77 -5.59 -5.08
C MET A 58 3.45 -6.19 -4.62
N ARG A 59 3.01 -5.84 -3.40
CA ARG A 59 1.74 -6.26 -2.81
C ARG A 59 0.83 -5.06 -2.62
N ALA A 60 -0.40 -5.12 -3.15
CA ALA A 60 -1.43 -4.11 -2.89
C ALA A 60 -1.79 -4.09 -1.39
N THR A 61 -1.83 -2.91 -0.79
CA THR A 61 -2.08 -2.73 0.65
C THR A 61 -3.44 -2.12 0.92
N TYR A 62 -3.74 -0.96 0.37
CA TYR A 62 -5.05 -0.32 0.47
C TYR A 62 -5.33 0.54 -0.77
N ALA A 63 -6.61 0.89 -0.98
CA ALA A 63 -7.05 1.71 -2.09
C ALA A 63 -7.99 2.83 -1.63
N GLN A 64 -7.98 3.94 -2.37
CA GLN A 64 -8.88 5.09 -2.22
C GLN A 64 -9.49 5.44 -3.57
N TYR A 65 -10.72 5.94 -3.55
CA TYR A 65 -11.49 6.27 -4.76
C TYR A 65 -11.99 7.70 -4.67
N TYR A 66 -11.50 8.59 -5.52
CA TYR A 66 -11.87 10.01 -5.54
C TYR A 66 -11.54 10.66 -6.88
N GLY A 67 -12.28 11.71 -7.23
CA GLY A 67 -11.98 12.51 -8.42
C GLY A 67 -11.90 11.73 -9.72
N GLY A 68 -12.71 10.66 -9.87
CA GLY A 68 -12.71 9.81 -11.06
C GLY A 68 -11.54 8.84 -11.14
N CYS A 69 -10.72 8.69 -10.10
CA CYS A 69 -9.59 7.76 -10.08
C CYS A 69 -9.63 6.78 -8.90
N ALA A 70 -8.92 5.68 -9.07
CA ALA A 70 -8.57 4.73 -8.02
C ALA A 70 -7.08 4.89 -7.68
N LEU A 71 -6.77 5.34 -6.47
CA LEU A 71 -5.42 5.32 -5.93
C LEU A 71 -5.19 3.99 -5.23
N ILE A 72 -4.21 3.22 -5.71
CA ILE A 72 -3.83 1.95 -5.10
C ILE A 72 -2.39 2.05 -4.60
N ASN A 73 -2.19 1.70 -3.34
CA ASN A 73 -0.87 1.65 -2.73
C ASN A 73 -0.31 0.24 -2.80
N PHE A 74 0.93 0.12 -3.25
CA PHE A 74 1.67 -1.12 -3.30
C PHE A 74 2.93 -1.00 -2.45
N ALA A 75 3.15 -1.98 -1.57
CA ALA A 75 4.39 -2.13 -0.82
C ALA A 75 5.25 -3.20 -1.47
N ALA A 76 6.57 -2.98 -1.52
CA ALA A 76 7.49 -4.02 -1.93
C ALA A 76 7.46 -5.19 -0.95
N THR A 77 7.84 -6.38 -1.42
CA THR A 77 8.02 -7.55 -0.56
C THR A 77 9.42 -8.11 -0.69
N GLN A 78 9.94 -8.65 0.40
CA GLN A 78 11.16 -9.45 0.41
C GLN A 78 10.84 -10.82 0.99
N GLY A 79 10.74 -11.84 0.13
CA GLY A 79 10.05 -13.07 0.47
C GLY A 79 8.58 -12.79 0.84
N ASP A 80 8.15 -13.27 2.01
CA ASP A 80 6.79 -13.06 2.52
C ASP A 80 6.65 -11.78 3.39
N VAL A 81 7.74 -11.02 3.55
CA VAL A 81 7.75 -9.81 4.40
C VAL A 81 7.38 -8.57 3.60
N ILE A 82 6.40 -7.83 4.08
CA ILE A 82 5.94 -6.56 3.49
C ILE A 82 6.88 -5.42 3.93
N LEU A 83 7.27 -4.55 3.02
CA LEU A 83 8.18 -3.42 3.28
C LEU A 83 7.42 -2.10 3.15
N TYR A 84 6.85 -1.59 4.24
CA TYR A 84 5.98 -0.40 4.20
C TYR A 84 6.71 0.92 3.94
N SER A 85 8.03 0.98 4.05
CA SER A 85 8.81 2.13 3.60
C SER A 85 8.98 2.19 2.08
N ASP A 86 8.80 1.05 1.38
CA ASP A 86 9.06 0.89 -0.05
C ASP A 86 7.76 0.91 -0.85
N LEU A 87 7.04 2.03 -0.75
CA LEU A 87 5.73 2.18 -1.40
C LEU A 87 5.85 2.75 -2.82
N VAL A 88 5.06 2.19 -3.72
CA VAL A 88 4.68 2.80 -4.99
C VAL A 88 3.18 3.03 -4.99
N LYS A 89 2.75 4.24 -5.36
CA LYS A 89 1.34 4.61 -5.48
C LYS A 89 0.98 4.73 -6.94
N ILE A 90 -0.12 4.10 -7.33
CA ILE A 90 -0.63 4.11 -8.70
C ILE A 90 -2.03 4.70 -8.72
N TRP A 91 -2.26 5.69 -9.56
CA TRP A 91 -3.58 6.23 -9.86
C TRP A 91 -4.07 5.64 -11.18
N VAL A 92 -5.21 5.00 -11.13
CA VAL A 92 -5.89 4.43 -12.29
C VAL A 92 -7.15 5.23 -12.55
N ASP A 93 -7.34 5.66 -13.78
CA ASP A 93 -8.57 6.28 -14.23
C ASP A 93 -9.71 5.27 -14.21
N ARG A 94 -10.81 5.59 -13.54
CA ARG A 94 -11.91 4.64 -13.30
C ARG A 94 -12.74 4.35 -14.54
N GLU A 95 -12.74 5.24 -15.53
CA GLU A 95 -13.50 5.07 -16.78
C GLU A 95 -12.71 4.25 -17.79
N THR A 96 -11.43 4.56 -17.98
CA THR A 96 -10.59 3.96 -19.00
C THR A 96 -9.73 2.79 -18.52
N CYS A 97 -9.57 2.62 -17.21
CA CYS A 97 -8.58 1.75 -16.56
C CYS A 97 -7.13 2.08 -16.97
N GLY A 98 -6.87 3.28 -17.48
CA GLY A 98 -5.53 3.76 -17.79
C GLY A 98 -4.79 4.24 -16.53
N VAL A 99 -3.48 4.00 -16.44
CA VAL A 99 -2.66 4.60 -15.38
C VAL A 99 -2.44 6.08 -15.70
N ILE A 100 -2.87 6.95 -14.79
CA ILE A 100 -2.79 8.40 -14.92
C ILE A 100 -1.86 9.06 -13.91
N GLY A 101 -1.40 8.30 -12.91
CA GLY A 101 -0.47 8.79 -11.92
C GLY A 101 0.39 7.70 -11.32
N VAL A 102 1.62 8.08 -10.98
CA VAL A 102 2.61 7.21 -10.32
C VAL A 102 3.38 8.05 -9.31
N ASP A 103 3.55 7.53 -8.09
CA ASP A 103 4.48 8.06 -7.12
C ASP A 103 5.38 6.92 -6.61
N ALA A 104 6.62 6.89 -7.10
CA ALA A 104 7.61 5.90 -6.75
C ALA A 104 8.70 6.45 -5.82
N ARG A 105 8.53 7.66 -5.27
CA ARG A 105 9.55 8.32 -4.45
C ARG A 105 9.95 7.49 -3.25
N ASN A 106 8.99 6.96 -2.51
CA ASN A 106 9.30 6.16 -1.33
C ASN A 106 10.12 4.92 -1.70
N TYR A 107 9.69 4.20 -2.75
CA TYR A 107 10.43 3.04 -3.24
C TYR A 107 11.87 3.43 -3.66
N LEU A 108 12.02 4.43 -4.51
CA LEU A 108 13.32 4.82 -5.06
C LEU A 108 14.31 5.35 -4.01
N PHE A 109 13.82 5.91 -2.90
CA PHE A 109 14.67 6.44 -1.83
C PHE A 109 14.93 5.45 -0.69
N SER A 110 14.05 4.47 -0.50
CA SER A 110 14.11 3.58 0.67
C SER A 110 14.44 2.14 0.31
N HIS A 111 14.18 1.71 -0.95
CA HIS A 111 14.30 0.31 -1.32
C HIS A 111 15.74 -0.18 -1.27
N THR A 112 15.99 -1.06 -0.33
CA THR A 112 17.24 -1.78 -0.15
C THR A 112 16.92 -3.19 0.35
N GLU A 113 17.81 -4.13 0.12
CA GLU A 113 17.72 -5.45 0.73
C GLU A 113 17.90 -5.34 2.25
N ARG A 114 16.92 -5.87 3.01
CA ARG A 114 16.98 -5.92 4.49
C ARG A 114 17.57 -7.24 4.93
N THR A 115 18.24 -7.22 6.08
CA THR A 115 18.58 -8.45 6.78
C THR A 115 17.33 -8.99 7.44
N LEU A 116 16.80 -10.10 6.94
CA LEU A 116 15.65 -10.77 7.51
C LEU A 116 16.10 -11.72 8.62
N ASN A 117 16.10 -11.23 9.85
CA ASN A 117 16.27 -12.09 11.02
C ASN A 117 14.97 -12.88 11.26
N ALA A 118 15.09 -14.12 11.73
CA ALA A 118 13.91 -14.85 12.17
C ALA A 118 13.28 -14.11 13.36
N PRO A 119 11.93 -14.01 13.42
CA PRO A 119 11.25 -13.48 14.58
C PRO A 119 11.66 -14.22 15.86
N SER A 120 11.85 -13.49 16.97
CA SER A 120 12.17 -14.07 18.26
C SER A 120 10.94 -14.68 18.94
N ILE A 121 9.76 -14.17 18.59
CA ILE A 121 8.46 -14.60 19.13
C ILE A 121 7.69 -15.28 18.01
N PRO A 122 7.09 -16.46 18.21
CA PRO A 122 6.20 -17.09 17.25
C PRO A 122 4.94 -16.24 16.99
N MET A 123 4.38 -16.31 15.77
CA MET A 123 3.18 -15.55 15.38
C MET A 123 1.99 -15.84 16.30
N GLU A 124 1.81 -17.08 16.71
CA GLU A 124 0.73 -17.51 17.61
C GLU A 124 0.87 -16.89 19.01
N GLU A 125 2.11 -16.71 19.49
CA GLU A 125 2.38 -16.04 20.76
C GLU A 125 2.09 -14.54 20.64
N ALA A 126 2.52 -13.89 19.56
CA ALA A 126 2.22 -12.49 19.29
C ALA A 126 0.72 -12.23 19.12
N GLU A 127 -0.02 -13.15 18.48
CA GLU A 127 -1.49 -13.07 18.37
C GLU A 127 -2.16 -13.17 19.75
N GLY A 128 -1.61 -13.98 20.68
CA GLY A 128 -2.09 -14.07 22.05
C GLY A 128 -1.92 -12.79 22.88
N MET A 129 -1.12 -11.83 22.43
CA MET A 129 -0.92 -10.53 23.07
C MET A 129 -1.96 -9.49 22.63
N LEU A 130 -2.73 -9.77 21.58
CA LEU A 130 -3.79 -8.90 21.10
C LEU A 130 -4.96 -8.82 22.09
N SER A 131 -5.73 -7.74 21.99
CA SER A 131 -6.99 -7.63 22.73
C SER A 131 -7.90 -8.83 22.42
N ALA A 132 -8.48 -9.44 23.46
CA ALA A 132 -9.45 -10.53 23.31
C ALA A 132 -10.72 -10.12 22.52
N ASN A 133 -10.95 -8.81 22.34
CA ASN A 133 -12.07 -8.28 21.56
C ASN A 133 -11.76 -8.20 20.07
N LEU A 134 -10.51 -8.38 19.64
CA LEU A 134 -10.12 -8.35 18.25
C LEU A 134 -10.28 -9.74 17.62
N THR A 135 -11.15 -9.84 16.63
CA THR A 135 -11.27 -11.03 15.79
C THR A 135 -10.32 -10.90 14.61
N VAL A 136 -9.20 -11.63 14.65
CA VAL A 136 -8.17 -11.59 13.59
C VAL A 136 -8.71 -12.24 12.32
N LYS A 137 -8.54 -11.55 11.19
CA LYS A 137 -8.95 -12.00 9.84
C LYS A 137 -7.78 -12.29 8.91
N ASP A 138 -6.69 -11.50 9.05
CA ASP A 138 -5.50 -11.65 8.21
C ASP A 138 -4.24 -11.41 9.05
N ARG A 139 -3.14 -12.04 8.63
CA ARG A 139 -1.84 -12.01 9.29
C ARG A 139 -0.75 -11.84 8.25
N ALA A 140 0.24 -11.01 8.56
CA ALA A 140 1.42 -10.84 7.74
C ALA A 140 2.64 -10.54 8.60
N LEU A 141 3.82 -10.64 8.02
CA LEU A 141 5.05 -10.12 8.57
C LEU A 141 5.45 -8.88 7.78
N ALA A 142 5.79 -7.80 8.46
CA ALA A 142 6.08 -6.53 7.82
C ALA A 142 7.20 -5.76 8.50
N PHE A 143 8.03 -5.08 7.72
CA PHE A 143 8.82 -3.96 8.22
C PHE A 143 7.99 -2.69 8.16
N ILE A 144 7.79 -2.07 9.32
CA ILE A 144 7.05 -0.81 9.45
C ILE A 144 7.99 0.32 9.85
N PRO A 145 7.81 1.53 9.28
CA PRO A 145 8.57 2.69 9.70
C PRO A 145 8.09 3.16 11.08
N ILE A 146 9.03 3.26 12.02
CA ILE A 146 8.79 3.86 13.35
C ILE A 146 9.23 5.33 13.35
N THR A 147 10.35 5.59 12.72
CA THR A 147 10.84 6.95 12.44
C THR A 147 11.28 7.01 10.97
N PRO A 148 11.58 8.21 10.42
CA PRO A 148 12.11 8.30 9.06
C PRO A 148 13.39 7.50 8.79
N GLN A 149 14.12 7.09 9.83
CA GLN A 149 15.40 6.36 9.74
C GLN A 149 15.36 4.95 10.32
N THR A 150 14.25 4.55 10.94
CA THR A 150 14.17 3.28 11.69
C THR A 150 12.94 2.49 11.29
N GLU A 151 13.15 1.24 10.92
CA GLU A 151 12.08 0.26 10.69
C GLU A 151 12.10 -0.82 11.78
N ARG A 152 10.97 -1.46 12.01
CA ARG A 152 10.85 -2.63 12.88
C ARG A 152 10.15 -3.76 12.16
N LEU A 153 10.64 -4.97 12.41
CA LEU A 153 9.97 -6.18 11.98
C LEU A 153 8.81 -6.45 12.94
N CYS A 154 7.59 -6.46 12.41
CA CYS A 154 6.38 -6.64 13.17
C CYS A 154 5.48 -7.69 12.54
N TYR A 155 4.70 -8.35 13.36
CA TYR A 155 3.51 -9.02 12.90
C TYR A 155 2.40 -8.01 12.68
N GLU A 156 1.80 -8.02 11.50
CA GLU A 156 0.61 -7.27 11.16
C GLU A 156 -0.60 -8.15 11.33
N PHE A 157 -1.52 -7.73 12.19
CA PHE A 157 -2.81 -8.39 12.36
C PHE A 157 -3.93 -7.46 11.91
N LYS A 158 -4.69 -7.89 10.90
CA LYS A 158 -5.92 -7.21 10.49
C LYS A 158 -7.11 -7.94 11.08
N GLY A 159 -8.02 -7.20 11.66
CA GLY A 159 -9.18 -7.80 12.34
C GLY A 159 -10.28 -6.81 12.64
N THR A 160 -11.35 -7.31 13.27
CA THR A 160 -12.51 -6.51 13.65
C THR A 160 -12.72 -6.53 15.16
N CYS A 161 -13.12 -5.38 15.70
CA CYS A 161 -13.61 -5.24 17.05
C CYS A 161 -14.99 -4.59 16.97
N GLY A 162 -16.05 -5.39 17.19
CA GLY A 162 -17.40 -4.99 16.85
C GLY A 162 -17.57 -4.75 15.35
N GLU A 163 -18.03 -3.56 14.97
CA GLU A 163 -18.22 -3.15 13.58
C GLU A 163 -17.00 -2.43 12.98
N GLU A 164 -15.97 -2.20 13.79
CA GLU A 164 -14.78 -1.45 13.38
C GLU A 164 -13.64 -2.38 12.97
N GLU A 165 -12.87 -1.96 11.97
CA GLU A 165 -11.71 -2.69 11.45
C GLU A 165 -10.41 -2.05 11.95
N TYR A 166 -9.44 -2.89 12.32
CA TYR A 166 -8.15 -2.47 12.86
C TYR A 166 -6.99 -3.21 12.22
N ILE A 167 -5.85 -2.52 12.19
CA ILE A 167 -4.53 -3.11 11.95
C ILE A 167 -3.73 -2.91 13.22
N VAL A 168 -3.21 -3.99 13.77
CA VAL A 168 -2.35 -3.97 14.97
C VAL A 168 -0.99 -4.53 14.60
N TYR A 169 0.05 -3.81 14.97
CA TYR A 169 1.44 -4.23 14.77
C TYR A 169 2.07 -4.62 16.10
N ILE A 170 2.48 -5.89 16.18
CA ILE A 170 3.22 -6.44 17.32
C ILE A 170 4.68 -6.65 16.90
N ASN A 171 5.61 -6.09 17.67
CA ASN A 171 7.03 -6.26 17.45
C ASN A 171 7.41 -7.75 17.47
N ALA A 172 8.00 -8.25 16.39
CA ALA A 172 8.32 -9.67 16.23
C ALA A 172 9.53 -10.13 17.08
N GLU A 173 10.23 -9.19 17.72
CA GLU A 173 11.35 -9.45 18.61
C GLU A 173 10.96 -9.37 20.09
N THR A 174 10.16 -8.34 20.47
CA THR A 174 9.85 -8.04 21.88
C THR A 174 8.43 -8.42 22.29
N GLY A 175 7.49 -8.55 21.36
CA GLY A 175 6.07 -8.75 21.62
C GLY A 175 5.32 -7.47 22.02
N GLU A 176 5.99 -6.33 22.02
CA GLU A 176 5.34 -5.05 22.34
C GLU A 176 4.44 -4.60 21.18
N GLU A 177 3.34 -3.98 21.51
CA GLU A 177 2.48 -3.33 20.53
C GLU A 177 3.16 -2.02 20.07
N GLU A 178 3.48 -1.93 18.77
CA GLU A 178 4.16 -0.78 18.18
C GLU A 178 3.16 0.26 17.67
N GLN A 179 2.12 -0.17 16.99
CA GLN A 179 1.13 0.71 16.37
C GLN A 179 -0.23 0.02 16.28
N ILE A 180 -1.28 0.83 16.42
CA ILE A 180 -2.66 0.44 16.09
C ILE A 180 -3.21 1.47 15.12
N PHE A 181 -3.81 1.00 14.05
CA PHE A 181 -4.54 1.82 13.11
C PHE A 181 -5.99 1.35 13.03
N ARG A 182 -6.90 2.29 12.99
CA ARG A 182 -8.30 2.04 12.64
C ARG A 182 -8.47 2.23 11.14
N ILE A 183 -9.12 1.27 10.49
CA ILE A 183 -9.53 1.38 9.09
C ILE A 183 -10.93 1.97 9.07
N ILE A 184 -11.08 3.09 8.42
CA ILE A 184 -12.37 3.73 8.21
C ILE A 184 -12.75 3.54 6.74
N ASN A 185 -13.81 2.77 6.51
CA ASN A 185 -14.39 2.62 5.19
C ASN A 185 -15.32 3.81 4.92
N THR A 186 -15.02 4.57 3.89
CA THR A 186 -15.83 5.71 3.43
C THR A 186 -16.30 5.45 1.99
N GLU A 187 -17.20 6.28 1.49
CA GLU A 187 -17.61 6.24 0.08
C GLU A 187 -16.42 6.47 -0.88
N ASP A 188 -15.38 7.17 -0.40
CA ASP A 188 -14.15 7.46 -1.15
C ASP A 188 -13.03 6.41 -0.92
N GLY A 189 -13.33 5.27 -0.27
CA GLY A 189 -12.38 4.19 -0.01
C GLY A 189 -11.94 4.08 1.44
N GLN A 190 -10.76 3.51 1.66
CA GLN A 190 -10.24 3.22 2.98
C GLN A 190 -9.31 4.34 3.47
N LEU A 191 -9.56 4.85 4.65
CA LEU A 191 -8.65 5.69 5.41
C LEU A 191 -8.05 4.85 6.55
N VAL A 192 -6.76 5.03 6.78
CA VAL A 192 -6.02 4.39 7.88
C VAL A 192 -5.54 5.49 8.82
N MET A 193 -6.01 5.47 10.06
CA MET A 193 -5.69 6.48 11.07
C MET A 193 -5.17 5.83 12.35
#